data_5263ec1949265f9aacf1f75fc8c56e96
#
_entry.id   5263ec1949265f9aacf1f75fc8c56e96
#
_cell.length_a   1.000
_cell.length_b   1.000
_cell.length_c   1.000
_cell.angle_alpha   90.00
_cell.angle_beta   90.00
_cell.angle_gamma   90.00
#
_symmetry.space_group_name_H-M   'P 1'
#
loop_
_entity.id
_entity.type
_entity.pdbx_description
1 polymer ?
#
loop_
_entity_poly.entity_id
_entity_poly.type
_entity_poly.pdbx_seq_one_letter_code
_entity_poly.pdbx_strand_id
1 'polypeptide(L)'
;MKNKRLIWTLVFLAILTLGSIGTDLFKKEHQDANKVVKVGILQFVTHDALDQIEKGIEDGLKEAGYKGDKVKITLLNAEGDQSKIQTMSKQLVNDKNDVVIGIATPAAQGLAAATKDIPVIMGAISDPVGAKLVKDLKHPEGNVTGTSNQVPIKQTVELVKSLTPNAKTIGILYASSEDNSKSQVESFKKYAEKDGLNVVEYAVPSTNEINTTMSVMTGKVDAIWTPQDNTIASAFSTVISSANQAKIPVYTTVDTMVKEGGLASVAQNQYELGKATARSAVKVLKGKKVKDVPVDVIDDGTPTLNLKVAQDLNITIPDDVLKQSDIAVKADK
;
A
#
# COMPACT_ATOMS: atom_id res chain seq x y z
N MET A 1 -11.08 -37.78 -63.78
CA MET A 1 -10.25 -36.54 -63.88
C MET A 1 -10.83 -35.34 -63.11
N LYS A 2 -12.15 -35.26 -62.86
CA LYS A 2 -12.81 -34.11 -62.21
C LYS A 2 -12.40 -33.89 -60.72
N ASN A 3 -12.09 -34.94 -59.95
CA ASN A 3 -11.78 -34.81 -58.55
C ASN A 3 -10.39 -34.21 -58.20
N LYS A 4 -9.41 -34.29 -59.10
CA LYS A 4 -8.07 -33.72 -58.88
C LYS A 4 -8.08 -32.18 -58.86
N ARG A 5 -8.89 -31.54 -59.71
CA ARG A 5 -9.03 -30.08 -59.75
C ARG A 5 -9.72 -29.53 -58.50
N LEU A 6 -10.70 -30.25 -57.98
CA LEU A 6 -11.38 -29.87 -56.73
C LEU A 6 -10.44 -29.96 -55.53
N ILE A 7 -9.61 -31.02 -55.44
CA ILE A 7 -8.63 -31.16 -54.37
C ILE A 7 -7.60 -30.02 -54.43
N TRP A 8 -7.09 -29.68 -55.57
CA TRP A 8 -6.12 -28.58 -55.71
C TRP A 8 -6.72 -27.19 -55.40
N THR A 9 -8.00 -26.95 -55.71
CA THR A 9 -8.69 -25.73 -55.31
C THR A 9 -8.92 -25.66 -53.80
N LEU A 10 -9.28 -26.76 -53.12
CA LEU A 10 -9.41 -26.81 -51.68
C LEU A 10 -8.09 -26.62 -50.97
N VAL A 11 -7.00 -27.22 -51.47
CA VAL A 11 -5.64 -27.02 -50.91
C VAL A 11 -5.19 -25.57 -51.09
N PHE A 12 -5.46 -24.93 -52.21
CA PHE A 12 -5.11 -23.54 -52.48
C PHE A 12 -5.91 -22.59 -51.57
N LEU A 13 -7.20 -22.84 -51.35
CA LEU A 13 -8.03 -22.10 -50.41
C LEU A 13 -7.55 -22.29 -48.95
N ALA A 14 -7.15 -23.48 -48.54
CA ALA A 14 -6.61 -23.75 -47.23
C ALA A 14 -5.26 -23.02 -47.02
N ILE A 15 -4.40 -22.95 -48.03
CA ILE A 15 -3.13 -22.19 -47.96
C ILE A 15 -3.41 -20.68 -47.86
N LEU A 16 -4.39 -20.16 -48.58
CA LEU A 16 -4.77 -18.74 -48.51
C LEU A 16 -5.37 -18.37 -47.16
N THR A 17 -6.21 -19.23 -46.57
CA THR A 17 -6.77 -19.00 -45.24
C THR A 17 -5.71 -19.12 -44.15
N LEU A 18 -4.81 -20.10 -44.21
CA LEU A 18 -3.67 -20.21 -43.29
C LEU A 18 -2.70 -19.04 -43.46
N GLY A 19 -2.45 -18.57 -44.67
CA GLY A 19 -1.64 -17.39 -44.94
C GLY A 19 -2.27 -16.10 -44.35
N SER A 20 -3.58 -15.89 -44.50
CA SER A 20 -4.27 -14.73 -43.92
C SER A 20 -4.28 -14.75 -42.36
N ILE A 21 -4.50 -15.93 -41.76
CA ILE A 21 -4.42 -16.09 -40.31
C ILE A 21 -3.00 -15.83 -39.80
N GLY A 22 -1.98 -16.32 -40.51
CA GLY A 22 -0.58 -16.04 -40.19
C GLY A 22 -0.23 -14.55 -40.29
N THR A 23 -0.67 -13.85 -41.32
CA THR A 23 -0.42 -12.40 -41.47
C THR A 23 -1.18 -11.57 -40.46
N ASP A 24 -2.36 -11.98 -40.04
CA ASP A 24 -3.13 -11.29 -38.99
C ASP A 24 -2.52 -11.50 -37.57
N LEU A 25 -2.01 -12.69 -37.30
CA LEU A 25 -1.26 -12.96 -36.07
C LEU A 25 0.05 -12.16 -36.03
N PHE A 26 0.82 -12.14 -37.12
CA PHE A 26 2.05 -11.34 -37.21
C PHE A 26 1.79 -9.82 -37.15
N LYS A 27 0.70 -9.32 -37.76
CA LYS A 27 0.30 -7.91 -37.66
C LYS A 27 -0.12 -7.56 -36.21
N LYS A 28 -0.84 -8.45 -35.53
CA LYS A 28 -1.27 -8.23 -34.15
C LYS A 28 -0.06 -8.21 -33.22
N GLU A 29 0.89 -9.12 -33.39
CA GLU A 29 2.12 -9.17 -32.58
C GLU A 29 3.01 -7.92 -32.80
N HIS A 30 3.10 -7.39 -34.05
CA HIS A 30 3.82 -6.16 -34.34
C HIS A 30 3.07 -4.88 -33.95
N GLN A 31 1.74 -4.87 -33.92
CA GLN A 31 0.96 -3.73 -33.42
C GLN A 31 1.02 -3.63 -31.88
N ASP A 32 1.03 -4.78 -31.16
CA ASP A 32 1.20 -4.80 -29.74
C ASP A 32 2.63 -4.42 -29.29
N ALA A 33 3.65 -4.72 -30.11
CA ALA A 33 5.04 -4.38 -29.83
C ALA A 33 5.35 -2.86 -29.87
N ASN A 34 4.53 -2.06 -30.57
CA ASN A 34 4.69 -0.61 -30.70
C ASN A 34 3.66 0.21 -29.86
N LYS A 35 2.75 -0.44 -29.15
CA LYS A 35 1.76 0.28 -28.34
C LYS A 35 2.42 0.84 -27.09
N VAL A 36 2.37 2.17 -26.92
CA VAL A 36 2.75 2.82 -25.66
C VAL A 36 1.72 2.45 -24.59
N VAL A 37 2.16 1.75 -23.56
CA VAL A 37 1.31 1.39 -22.41
C VAL A 37 1.09 2.62 -21.55
N LYS A 38 -0.15 2.85 -21.13
CA LYS A 38 -0.52 3.96 -20.26
C LYS A 38 -0.81 3.44 -18.86
N VAL A 39 -0.13 3.98 -17.86
CA VAL A 39 -0.30 3.66 -16.45
C VAL A 39 -0.67 4.93 -15.69
N GLY A 40 -1.86 4.97 -15.11
CA GLY A 40 -2.27 6.05 -14.22
C GLY A 40 -1.99 5.66 -12.78
N ILE A 41 -1.31 6.51 -12.02
CA ILE A 41 -1.06 6.31 -10.59
C ILE A 41 -1.77 7.42 -9.82
N LEU A 42 -2.59 7.07 -8.85
CA LEU A 42 -3.19 7.98 -7.90
C LEU A 42 -2.62 7.70 -6.51
N GLN A 43 -1.86 8.65 -5.99
CA GLN A 43 -1.36 8.63 -4.61
C GLN A 43 -2.31 9.44 -3.72
N PHE A 44 -2.61 8.94 -2.52
CA PHE A 44 -3.54 9.65 -1.61
C PHE A 44 -2.94 10.94 -1.07
N VAL A 45 -1.71 10.89 -0.55
CA VAL A 45 -1.00 12.03 0.04
C VAL A 45 0.50 11.81 -0.03
N THR A 46 1.28 12.87 0.10
CA THR A 46 2.74 12.78 0.16
C THR A 46 3.21 12.51 1.58
N HIS A 47 3.94 11.42 1.76
CA HIS A 47 4.83 11.13 2.88
C HIS A 47 5.77 9.99 2.49
N ASP A 48 6.87 9.85 3.21
CA ASP A 48 8.02 9.00 2.82
C ASP A 48 7.62 7.55 2.48
N ALA A 49 6.68 6.96 3.20
CA ALA A 49 6.24 5.59 2.92
C ALA A 49 5.54 5.45 1.57
N LEU A 50 4.58 6.34 1.24
CA LEU A 50 3.89 6.28 -0.04
C LEU A 50 4.80 6.65 -1.21
N ASP A 51 5.74 7.56 -1.00
CA ASP A 51 6.74 7.95 -2.01
C ASP A 51 7.70 6.77 -2.30
N GLN A 52 8.05 5.96 -1.28
CA GLN A 52 8.81 4.72 -1.48
C GLN A 52 8.00 3.65 -2.22
N ILE A 53 6.71 3.51 -1.94
CA ILE A 53 5.82 2.60 -2.68
C ILE A 53 5.74 3.04 -4.15
N GLU A 54 5.51 4.31 -4.40
CA GLU A 54 5.46 4.88 -5.75
C GLU A 54 6.75 4.59 -6.52
N LYS A 55 7.91 4.91 -5.93
CA LYS A 55 9.22 4.62 -6.50
C LYS A 55 9.40 3.12 -6.79
N GLY A 56 8.98 2.24 -5.88
CA GLY A 56 9.02 0.79 -6.07
C GLY A 56 8.15 0.34 -7.24
N ILE A 57 6.99 0.96 -7.46
CA ILE A 57 6.11 0.70 -8.60
C ILE A 57 6.81 1.10 -9.90
N GLU A 58 7.36 2.31 -9.99
CA GLU A 58 8.05 2.77 -11.19
C GLU A 58 9.26 1.90 -11.54
N ASP A 59 10.12 1.62 -10.56
CA ASP A 59 11.29 0.78 -10.75
C ASP A 59 10.91 -0.66 -11.13
N GLY A 60 9.86 -1.22 -10.54
CA GLY A 60 9.34 -2.54 -10.88
C GLY A 60 8.76 -2.63 -12.31
N LEU A 61 8.04 -1.60 -12.75
CA LEU A 61 7.58 -1.48 -14.12
C LEU A 61 8.76 -1.39 -15.10
N LYS A 62 9.77 -0.57 -14.78
CA LYS A 62 10.99 -0.40 -15.58
C LYS A 62 11.78 -1.70 -15.71
N GLU A 63 11.94 -2.47 -14.63
CA GLU A 63 12.59 -3.78 -14.63
C GLU A 63 11.85 -4.80 -15.48
N ALA A 64 10.51 -4.73 -15.50
CA ALA A 64 9.66 -5.58 -16.35
C ALA A 64 9.67 -5.19 -17.84
N GLY A 65 10.42 -4.12 -18.21
CA GLY A 65 10.60 -3.67 -19.59
C GLY A 65 9.68 -2.50 -19.98
N TYR A 66 8.83 -2.01 -19.09
CA TYR A 66 8.00 -0.82 -19.31
C TYR A 66 8.83 0.43 -18.96
N LYS A 67 9.60 0.94 -19.94
CA LYS A 67 10.51 2.09 -19.79
C LYS A 67 10.63 2.89 -21.07
N GLY A 68 11.01 4.17 -20.96
CA GLY A 68 11.19 5.08 -22.11
C GLY A 68 9.90 5.20 -22.93
N ASP A 69 10.00 5.08 -24.23
CA ASP A 69 8.86 5.24 -25.16
C ASP A 69 7.82 4.10 -25.08
N LYS A 70 8.07 3.05 -24.29
CA LYS A 70 7.14 1.92 -24.14
C LYS A 70 6.06 2.15 -23.11
N VAL A 71 6.22 3.12 -22.23
CA VAL A 71 5.26 3.41 -21.16
C VAL A 71 5.09 4.91 -20.98
N LYS A 72 3.84 5.33 -20.74
CA LYS A 72 3.52 6.67 -20.24
C LYS A 72 2.91 6.51 -18.85
N ILE A 73 3.63 6.95 -17.84
CA ILE A 73 3.14 6.99 -16.46
C ILE A 73 2.57 8.39 -16.19
N THR A 74 1.37 8.47 -15.62
CA THR A 74 0.74 9.70 -15.14
C THR A 74 0.52 9.57 -13.65
N LEU A 75 1.31 10.27 -12.84
CA LEU A 75 1.17 10.32 -11.39
C LEU A 75 0.32 11.53 -11.00
N LEU A 76 -0.71 11.31 -10.19
CA LEU A 76 -1.52 12.34 -9.56
C LEU A 76 -1.50 12.14 -8.04
N ASN A 77 -1.49 13.24 -7.29
CA ASN A 77 -1.50 13.23 -5.83
C ASN A 77 -2.72 13.99 -5.32
N ALA A 78 -3.53 13.35 -4.51
CA ALA A 78 -4.77 13.93 -3.99
C ALA A 78 -4.54 14.84 -2.77
N GLU A 79 -3.31 14.91 -2.23
CA GLU A 79 -2.95 15.75 -1.07
C GLU A 79 -3.86 15.55 0.15
N GLY A 80 -4.35 14.31 0.36
CA GLY A 80 -5.25 13.95 1.44
C GLY A 80 -6.72 14.39 1.26
N ASP A 81 -7.06 14.95 0.10
CA ASP A 81 -8.40 15.50 -0.17
C ASP A 81 -9.29 14.51 -0.91
N GLN A 82 -10.41 14.13 -0.30
CA GLN A 82 -11.39 13.18 -0.86
C GLN A 82 -12.05 13.71 -2.15
N SER A 83 -12.22 15.02 -2.30
CA SER A 83 -12.78 15.62 -3.51
C SER A 83 -11.80 15.54 -4.69
N LYS A 84 -10.51 15.73 -4.41
CA LYS A 84 -9.43 15.53 -5.39
C LYS A 84 -9.34 14.07 -5.83
N ILE A 85 -9.49 13.09 -4.92
CA ILE A 85 -9.55 11.67 -5.27
C ILE A 85 -10.59 11.42 -6.35
N GLN A 86 -11.82 11.90 -6.16
CA GLN A 86 -12.89 11.70 -7.13
C GLN A 86 -12.59 12.32 -8.50
N THR A 87 -12.08 13.55 -8.49
CA THR A 87 -11.76 14.29 -9.71
C THR A 87 -10.61 13.63 -10.47
N MET A 88 -9.52 13.29 -9.76
CA MET A 88 -8.33 12.67 -10.33
C MET A 88 -8.59 11.23 -10.79
N SER A 89 -9.41 10.46 -10.07
CA SER A 89 -9.84 9.14 -10.52
C SER A 89 -10.58 9.20 -11.86
N LYS A 90 -11.53 10.13 -12.01
CA LYS A 90 -12.24 10.35 -13.27
C LYS A 90 -11.29 10.81 -14.39
N GLN A 91 -10.30 11.65 -14.07
CA GLN A 91 -9.28 12.08 -15.02
C GLN A 91 -8.50 10.88 -15.54
N LEU A 92 -7.94 10.04 -14.65
CA LEU A 92 -7.15 8.86 -15.05
C LEU A 92 -7.96 7.86 -15.86
N VAL A 93 -9.27 7.73 -15.58
CA VAL A 93 -10.19 6.89 -16.38
C VAL A 93 -10.40 7.50 -17.78
N ASN A 94 -10.65 8.80 -17.87
CA ASN A 94 -10.87 9.50 -19.14
C ASN A 94 -9.62 9.52 -20.03
N ASP A 95 -8.42 9.48 -19.45
CA ASP A 95 -7.13 9.39 -20.17
C ASP A 95 -6.93 8.03 -20.83
N LYS A 96 -7.86 7.09 -20.62
CA LYS A 96 -7.86 5.73 -21.19
C LYS A 96 -6.54 5.01 -20.88
N ASN A 97 -6.19 4.96 -19.59
CA ASN A 97 -5.07 4.17 -19.11
C ASN A 97 -5.32 2.68 -19.32
N ASP A 98 -4.29 1.89 -19.59
CA ASP A 98 -4.37 0.43 -19.72
C ASP A 98 -4.53 -0.23 -18.34
N VAL A 99 -3.96 0.38 -17.28
CA VAL A 99 -4.19 0.07 -15.87
C VAL A 99 -4.16 1.36 -15.06
N VAL A 100 -4.85 1.38 -13.93
CA VAL A 100 -4.72 2.44 -12.91
C VAL A 100 -4.30 1.84 -11.58
N ILE A 101 -3.41 2.52 -10.85
CA ILE A 101 -2.85 2.07 -9.59
C ILE A 101 -3.25 3.05 -8.50
N GLY A 102 -3.88 2.58 -7.43
CA GLY A 102 -4.22 3.40 -6.27
C GLY A 102 -3.27 3.10 -5.11
N ILE A 103 -2.44 4.07 -4.72
CA ILE A 103 -1.55 3.97 -3.57
C ILE A 103 -2.30 4.47 -2.33
N ALA A 104 -2.45 3.61 -1.34
CA ALA A 104 -3.30 3.72 -0.16
C ALA A 104 -4.80 3.50 -0.43
N THR A 105 -5.52 3.10 0.64
CA THR A 105 -6.94 2.70 0.57
C THR A 105 -7.85 3.76 -0.04
N PRO A 106 -7.80 5.05 0.33
CA PRO A 106 -8.70 6.04 -0.24
C PRO A 106 -8.53 6.22 -1.75
N ALA A 107 -7.28 6.18 -2.26
CA ALA A 107 -7.00 6.30 -3.68
C ALA A 107 -7.50 5.07 -4.47
N ALA A 108 -7.28 3.86 -3.93
CA ALA A 108 -7.77 2.64 -4.55
C ALA A 108 -9.30 2.58 -4.59
N GLN A 109 -9.98 3.02 -3.50
CA GLN A 109 -11.44 3.13 -3.44
C GLN A 109 -11.99 4.13 -4.48
N GLY A 110 -11.34 5.29 -4.61
CA GLY A 110 -11.72 6.30 -5.60
C GLY A 110 -11.64 5.78 -7.03
N LEU A 111 -10.55 5.10 -7.39
CA LEU A 111 -10.37 4.47 -8.70
C LEU A 111 -11.38 3.35 -8.95
N ALA A 112 -11.60 2.47 -7.96
CA ALA A 112 -12.56 1.37 -8.08
C ALA A 112 -14.02 1.85 -8.20
N ALA A 113 -14.34 3.03 -7.64
CA ALA A 113 -15.63 3.69 -7.82
C ALA A 113 -15.76 4.34 -9.20
N ALA A 114 -14.65 4.86 -9.76
CA ALA A 114 -14.66 5.60 -11.02
C ALA A 114 -14.74 4.70 -12.27
N THR A 115 -14.30 3.45 -12.19
CA THR A 115 -14.32 2.52 -13.35
C THR A 115 -14.66 1.09 -12.95
N LYS A 116 -15.29 0.37 -13.88
CA LYS A 116 -15.49 -1.09 -13.81
C LYS A 116 -14.79 -1.82 -14.96
N ASP A 117 -14.25 -1.08 -15.92
CA ASP A 117 -13.66 -1.61 -17.15
C ASP A 117 -12.13 -1.60 -17.10
N ILE A 118 -11.53 -0.49 -16.63
CA ILE A 118 -10.08 -0.39 -16.51
C ILE A 118 -9.62 -1.17 -15.27
N PRO A 119 -8.60 -2.04 -15.41
CA PRO A 119 -8.01 -2.73 -14.26
C PRO A 119 -7.49 -1.74 -13.21
N VAL A 120 -7.89 -1.96 -11.95
CA VAL A 120 -7.44 -1.20 -10.78
C VAL A 120 -6.48 -2.06 -9.99
N ILE A 121 -5.27 -1.58 -9.81
CA ILE A 121 -4.23 -2.26 -9.05
C ILE A 121 -4.10 -1.56 -7.68
N MET A 122 -4.31 -2.31 -6.64
CA MET A 122 -4.13 -1.86 -5.25
C MET A 122 -2.64 -1.77 -4.93
N GLY A 123 -2.18 -0.61 -4.50
CA GLY A 123 -0.83 -0.34 -4.03
C GLY A 123 -0.77 -0.32 -2.51
N ALA A 124 -0.42 -1.44 -1.90
CA ALA A 124 -0.23 -1.59 -0.46
C ALA A 124 -1.48 -1.25 0.37
N ILE A 125 -2.53 -2.05 0.23
CA ILE A 125 -3.80 -1.89 0.98
C ILE A 125 -3.82 -2.86 2.17
N SER A 126 -4.00 -2.34 3.39
CA SER A 126 -3.94 -3.17 4.60
C SER A 126 -5.13 -4.12 4.76
N ASP A 127 -6.32 -3.72 4.35
CA ASP A 127 -7.55 -4.53 4.43
C ASP A 127 -8.41 -4.38 3.16
N PRO A 128 -8.06 -5.08 2.08
CA PRO A 128 -8.80 -4.97 0.82
C PRO A 128 -10.25 -5.43 0.91
N VAL A 129 -10.56 -6.38 1.80
CA VAL A 129 -11.92 -6.91 1.99
C VAL A 129 -12.76 -5.95 2.81
N GLY A 130 -12.25 -5.47 3.95
CA GLY A 130 -12.92 -4.46 4.78
C GLY A 130 -13.12 -3.13 4.04
N ALA A 131 -12.16 -2.74 3.20
CA ALA A 131 -12.27 -1.58 2.30
C ALA A 131 -13.24 -1.80 1.11
N LYS A 132 -13.84 -2.98 0.97
CA LYS A 132 -14.79 -3.36 -0.11
C LYS A 132 -14.19 -3.23 -1.52
N LEU A 133 -12.88 -3.38 -1.64
CA LEU A 133 -12.17 -3.37 -2.91
C LEU A 133 -12.24 -4.72 -3.61
N VAL A 134 -12.15 -5.80 -2.85
CA VAL A 134 -12.35 -7.18 -3.31
C VAL A 134 -13.21 -7.94 -2.31
N LYS A 135 -13.87 -9.02 -2.76
CA LYS A 135 -14.62 -9.91 -1.87
C LYS A 135 -13.76 -11.04 -1.34
N ASP A 136 -12.80 -11.49 -2.12
CA ASP A 136 -11.89 -12.58 -1.82
C ASP A 136 -10.48 -12.25 -2.33
N LEU A 137 -9.46 -12.53 -1.53
CA LEU A 137 -8.07 -12.20 -1.85
C LEU A 137 -7.48 -13.17 -2.88
N LYS A 138 -7.92 -14.43 -2.88
CA LYS A 138 -7.41 -15.46 -3.80
C LYS A 138 -8.10 -15.41 -5.16
N HIS A 139 -9.37 -15.02 -5.15
CA HIS A 139 -10.21 -14.96 -6.35
C HIS A 139 -10.89 -13.59 -6.43
N PRO A 140 -10.13 -12.51 -6.74
CA PRO A 140 -10.71 -11.19 -6.83
C PRO A 140 -11.73 -11.15 -7.96
N GLU A 141 -12.95 -10.72 -7.64
CA GLU A 141 -14.03 -10.50 -8.61
C GLU A 141 -13.98 -9.07 -9.15
N GLY A 142 -14.45 -8.88 -10.39
CA GLY A 142 -14.50 -7.56 -11.02
C GLY A 142 -13.14 -7.14 -11.61
N ASN A 143 -12.81 -5.84 -11.45
CA ASN A 143 -11.65 -5.21 -12.08
C ASN A 143 -10.55 -4.79 -11.09
N VAL A 144 -10.57 -5.25 -9.84
CA VAL A 144 -9.61 -4.86 -8.79
C VAL A 144 -8.76 -6.04 -8.37
N THR A 145 -7.44 -5.85 -8.33
CA THR A 145 -6.45 -6.75 -7.72
C THR A 145 -5.25 -5.92 -7.26
N GLY A 146 -4.17 -6.54 -6.79
CA GLY A 146 -2.94 -5.83 -6.43
C GLY A 146 -2.26 -6.41 -5.21
N THR A 147 -1.73 -5.55 -4.34
CA THR A 147 -0.94 -5.93 -3.16
C THR A 147 -1.65 -5.49 -1.89
N SER A 148 -1.72 -6.42 -0.94
CA SER A 148 -2.16 -6.17 0.43
C SER A 148 -0.97 -6.24 1.37
N ASN A 149 -0.84 -5.26 2.29
CA ASN A 149 0.18 -5.22 3.33
C ASN A 149 -0.50 -5.32 4.71
N GLN A 150 -0.74 -6.53 5.16
CA GLN A 150 -1.38 -6.76 6.45
C GLN A 150 -0.41 -6.50 7.60
N VAL A 151 -0.81 -5.64 8.52
CA VAL A 151 0.01 -5.32 9.70
C VAL A 151 -0.01 -6.50 10.68
N PRO A 152 1.15 -6.98 11.16
CA PRO A 152 1.21 -8.02 12.19
C PRO A 152 0.87 -7.44 13.59
N ILE A 153 -0.40 -7.10 13.80
CA ILE A 153 -0.89 -6.39 15.00
C ILE A 153 -0.54 -7.12 16.30
N LYS A 154 -0.62 -8.45 16.32
CA LYS A 154 -0.26 -9.22 17.51
C LYS A 154 1.21 -9.00 17.89
N GLN A 155 2.12 -9.08 16.92
CA GLN A 155 3.56 -8.84 17.15
C GLN A 155 3.81 -7.39 17.57
N THR A 156 3.03 -6.44 17.04
CA THR A 156 3.10 -5.03 17.44
C THR A 156 2.75 -4.87 18.93
N VAL A 157 1.68 -5.49 19.40
CA VAL A 157 1.30 -5.45 20.84
C VAL A 157 2.37 -6.11 21.71
N GLU A 158 2.92 -7.25 21.29
CA GLU A 158 4.03 -7.93 21.97
C GLU A 158 5.27 -7.04 22.06
N LEU A 159 5.63 -6.32 20.98
CA LEU A 159 6.73 -5.37 20.95
C LEU A 159 6.49 -4.20 21.92
N VAL A 160 5.29 -3.60 21.92
CA VAL A 160 4.91 -2.54 22.86
C VAL A 160 5.11 -2.99 24.32
N LYS A 161 4.64 -4.19 24.67
CA LYS A 161 4.79 -4.73 26.03
C LYS A 161 6.24 -5.03 26.39
N SER A 162 7.03 -5.50 25.43
CA SER A 162 8.44 -5.80 25.65
C SER A 162 9.27 -4.54 25.92
N LEU A 163 9.00 -3.46 25.18
CA LEU A 163 9.75 -2.21 25.30
C LEU A 163 9.22 -1.29 26.42
N THR A 164 7.92 -1.36 26.72
CA THR A 164 7.27 -0.57 27.79
C THR A 164 6.48 -1.46 28.73
N PRO A 165 7.12 -2.35 29.50
CA PRO A 165 6.43 -3.35 30.33
C PRO A 165 5.59 -2.76 31.45
N ASN A 166 5.83 -1.51 31.83
CA ASN A 166 5.08 -0.81 32.88
C ASN A 166 3.90 0.00 32.33
N ALA A 167 3.73 0.09 31.01
CA ALA A 167 2.62 0.78 30.38
C ALA A 167 1.30 0.07 30.72
N LYS A 168 0.30 0.84 31.09
CA LYS A 168 -1.07 0.37 31.42
C LYS A 168 -2.08 0.87 30.39
N THR A 169 -1.88 2.07 29.87
CA THR A 169 -2.81 2.72 28.96
C THR A 169 -2.10 3.10 27.66
N ILE A 170 -2.58 2.55 26.56
CA ILE A 170 -2.12 2.89 25.22
C ILE A 170 -3.15 3.79 24.55
N GLY A 171 -2.70 4.95 24.09
CA GLY A 171 -3.51 5.82 23.26
C GLY A 171 -3.35 5.47 21.79
N ILE A 172 -4.47 5.36 21.06
CA ILE A 172 -4.43 5.17 19.62
C ILE A 172 -4.79 6.48 18.92
N LEU A 173 -3.85 7.05 18.16
CA LEU A 173 -4.09 8.23 17.34
C LEU A 173 -4.33 7.82 15.89
N TYR A 174 -5.47 8.20 15.32
CA TYR A 174 -5.84 7.85 13.95
C TYR A 174 -6.82 8.84 13.33
N ALA A 175 -6.89 8.85 11.98
CA ALA A 175 -7.85 9.65 11.23
C ALA A 175 -9.19 8.92 11.08
N SER A 176 -10.28 9.56 11.45
CA SER A 176 -11.63 9.01 11.32
C SER A 176 -12.12 8.83 9.88
N SER A 177 -11.44 9.48 8.92
CA SER A 177 -11.74 9.42 7.49
C SER A 177 -11.12 8.24 6.75
N GLU A 178 -10.23 7.47 7.40
CA GLU A 178 -9.53 6.34 6.78
C GLU A 178 -10.07 4.99 7.26
N ASP A 179 -10.68 4.20 6.37
CA ASP A 179 -11.24 2.89 6.70
C ASP A 179 -10.17 1.86 7.09
N ASN A 180 -8.96 1.94 6.49
CA ASN A 180 -7.80 1.14 6.85
C ASN A 180 -7.42 1.32 8.33
N SER A 181 -7.50 2.53 8.85
CA SER A 181 -7.14 2.82 10.24
C SER A 181 -8.12 2.18 11.21
N LYS A 182 -9.42 2.25 10.93
CA LYS A 182 -10.48 1.69 11.80
C LYS A 182 -10.32 0.19 12.02
N SER A 183 -10.09 -0.60 10.96
CA SER A 183 -9.93 -2.05 11.09
C SER A 183 -8.70 -2.44 11.90
N GLN A 184 -7.61 -1.67 11.78
CA GLN A 184 -6.40 -1.88 12.58
C GLN A 184 -6.60 -1.49 14.04
N VAL A 185 -7.32 -0.38 14.31
CA VAL A 185 -7.68 0.05 15.68
C VAL A 185 -8.47 -1.04 16.40
N GLU A 186 -9.51 -1.58 15.77
CA GLU A 186 -10.30 -2.68 16.33
C GLU A 186 -9.45 -3.91 16.62
N SER A 187 -8.55 -4.27 15.68
CA SER A 187 -7.65 -5.40 15.84
C SER A 187 -6.64 -5.18 16.97
N PHE A 188 -6.00 -4.00 17.03
CA PHE A 188 -5.03 -3.66 18.08
C PHE A 188 -5.69 -3.69 19.46
N LYS A 189 -6.85 -3.06 19.60
CA LYS A 189 -7.62 -3.04 20.85
C LYS A 189 -7.91 -4.45 21.34
N LYS A 190 -8.39 -5.33 20.47
CA LYS A 190 -8.66 -6.74 20.79
C LYS A 190 -7.45 -7.48 21.38
N TYR A 191 -6.26 -7.31 20.78
CA TYR A 191 -5.04 -7.96 21.27
C TYR A 191 -4.51 -7.29 22.54
N ALA A 192 -4.49 -5.96 22.58
CA ALA A 192 -3.98 -5.19 23.71
C ALA A 192 -4.82 -5.43 24.99
N GLU A 193 -6.15 -5.37 24.91
CA GLU A 193 -7.06 -5.63 26.03
C GLU A 193 -6.96 -7.07 26.54
N LYS A 194 -6.82 -8.05 25.62
CA LYS A 194 -6.58 -9.46 26.00
C LYS A 194 -5.29 -9.61 26.80
N ASP A 195 -4.31 -8.77 26.53
CA ASP A 195 -3.01 -8.76 27.18
C ASP A 195 -2.94 -7.83 28.41
N GLY A 196 -4.10 -7.30 28.86
CA GLY A 196 -4.27 -6.51 30.08
C GLY A 196 -3.95 -5.02 29.93
N LEU A 197 -3.79 -4.51 28.71
CA LEU A 197 -3.62 -3.09 28.43
C LEU A 197 -4.98 -2.39 28.31
N ASN A 198 -5.08 -1.19 28.87
CA ASN A 198 -6.20 -0.30 28.61
C ASN A 198 -5.95 0.45 27.30
N VAL A 199 -6.95 0.58 26.45
CA VAL A 199 -6.83 1.26 25.15
C VAL A 199 -7.80 2.43 25.08
N VAL A 200 -7.28 3.61 24.73
CA VAL A 200 -8.07 4.83 24.55
C VAL A 200 -7.90 5.36 23.13
N GLU A 201 -9.00 5.52 22.43
CA GLU A 201 -9.02 5.97 21.03
C GLU A 201 -9.08 7.50 20.95
N TYR A 202 -8.25 8.06 20.05
CA TYR A 202 -8.18 9.48 19.74
C TYR A 202 -8.29 9.65 18.23
N ALA A 203 -9.53 9.77 17.76
CA ALA A 203 -9.82 9.98 16.35
C ALA A 203 -9.76 11.47 15.99
N VAL A 204 -9.07 11.80 14.91
CA VAL A 204 -9.02 13.15 14.34
C VAL A 204 -9.68 13.19 12.98
N PRO A 205 -10.43 14.23 12.62
CA PRO A 205 -11.01 14.37 11.29
C PRO A 205 -9.98 14.79 10.23
N SER A 206 -8.93 15.50 10.62
CA SER A 206 -7.85 15.96 9.74
C SER A 206 -6.56 16.25 10.51
N THR A 207 -5.50 16.62 9.79
CA THR A 207 -4.21 17.01 10.39
C THR A 207 -4.29 18.22 11.31
N ASN A 208 -5.27 19.10 11.12
CA ASN A 208 -5.44 20.34 11.89
C ASN A 208 -5.71 20.08 13.38
N GLU A 209 -6.37 18.98 13.72
CA GLU A 209 -6.76 18.62 15.08
C GLU A 209 -5.69 17.82 15.83
N ILE A 210 -4.63 17.38 15.15
CA ILE A 210 -3.57 16.53 15.75
C ILE A 210 -2.96 17.21 16.98
N ASN A 211 -2.53 18.46 16.87
CA ASN A 211 -1.87 19.14 17.95
C ASN A 211 -2.76 19.28 19.21
N THR A 212 -4.03 19.65 19.03
CA THR A 212 -5.00 19.75 20.11
C THR A 212 -5.29 18.39 20.73
N THR A 213 -5.45 17.35 19.91
CA THR A 213 -5.68 15.99 20.36
C THR A 213 -4.49 15.44 21.13
N MET A 214 -3.27 15.68 20.64
CA MET A 214 -2.03 15.27 21.32
C MET A 214 -1.87 15.94 22.67
N SER A 215 -2.20 17.22 22.82
CA SER A 215 -2.11 17.92 24.10
C SER A 215 -3.06 17.35 25.18
N VAL A 216 -4.20 16.76 24.78
CA VAL A 216 -5.13 16.06 25.67
C VAL A 216 -4.67 14.64 25.95
N MET A 217 -4.17 13.95 24.91
CA MET A 217 -3.79 12.55 24.93
C MET A 217 -2.56 12.30 25.81
N THR A 218 -1.52 13.11 25.66
CA THR A 218 -0.23 12.92 26.32
C THR A 218 -0.29 12.98 27.86
N GLY A 219 -1.31 13.61 28.43
CA GLY A 219 -1.56 13.62 29.88
C GLY A 219 -2.32 12.39 30.40
N LYS A 220 -2.70 11.43 29.56
CA LYS A 220 -3.62 10.35 29.92
C LYS A 220 -3.13 8.95 29.53
N VAL A 221 -2.03 8.84 28.81
CA VAL A 221 -1.55 7.56 28.26
C VAL A 221 -0.07 7.35 28.58
N ASP A 222 0.36 6.10 28.64
CA ASP A 222 1.75 5.71 28.91
C ASP A 222 2.55 5.51 27.61
N ALA A 223 1.86 5.21 26.52
CA ALA A 223 2.44 5.10 25.18
C ALA A 223 1.37 5.43 24.13
N ILE A 224 1.85 5.78 22.94
CA ILE A 224 0.99 6.06 21.79
C ILE A 224 1.26 5.01 20.73
N TRP A 225 0.21 4.51 20.10
CA TRP A 225 0.29 3.72 18.90
C TRP A 225 -0.50 4.40 17.76
N THR A 226 0.03 4.36 16.54
CA THR A 226 -0.65 4.82 15.34
C THR A 226 -0.70 3.71 14.29
N PRO A 227 -1.88 3.43 13.71
CA PRO A 227 -2.03 2.46 12.62
C PRO A 227 -1.33 2.93 11.34
N GLN A 228 -1.47 2.19 10.24
CA GLN A 228 -1.10 2.66 8.91
C GLN A 228 -2.06 3.77 8.46
N ASP A 229 -1.90 4.94 9.04
CA ASP A 229 -2.74 6.11 8.84
C ASP A 229 -1.97 7.17 8.06
N ASN A 230 -2.43 7.45 6.86
CA ASN A 230 -1.73 8.35 5.96
C ASN A 230 -1.86 9.82 6.39
N THR A 231 -2.98 10.18 6.99
CA THR A 231 -3.21 11.52 7.54
C THR A 231 -2.27 11.79 8.71
N ILE A 232 -2.13 10.83 9.63
CA ILE A 232 -1.18 10.94 10.74
C ILE A 232 0.26 10.94 10.23
N ALA A 233 0.61 10.06 9.27
CA ALA A 233 1.94 10.02 8.68
C ALA A 233 2.33 11.35 8.00
N SER A 234 1.42 12.00 7.29
CA SER A 234 1.69 13.28 6.62
C SER A 234 1.96 14.45 7.58
N ALA A 235 1.59 14.32 8.86
CA ALA A 235 1.81 15.32 9.91
C ALA A 235 2.57 14.73 11.12
N PHE A 236 3.34 13.67 10.91
CA PHE A 236 3.95 12.90 11.99
C PHE A 236 4.93 13.71 12.83
N SER A 237 5.62 14.68 12.26
CA SER A 237 6.47 15.62 12.99
C SER A 237 5.75 16.34 14.12
N THR A 238 4.47 16.69 13.95
CA THR A 238 3.62 17.29 14.99
C THR A 238 3.35 16.30 16.13
N VAL A 239 3.09 15.04 15.79
CA VAL A 239 2.89 13.98 16.79
C VAL A 239 4.16 13.79 17.61
N ILE A 240 5.30 13.66 16.96
CA ILE A 240 6.60 13.45 17.62
C ILE A 240 7.00 14.64 18.48
N SER A 241 6.79 15.88 18.01
CA SER A 241 7.07 17.08 18.81
C SER A 241 6.30 17.06 20.13
N SER A 242 5.00 16.76 20.10
CA SER A 242 4.15 16.68 21.29
C SER A 242 4.51 15.50 22.22
N ALA A 243 4.81 14.34 21.63
CA ALA A 243 5.18 13.14 22.39
C ALA A 243 6.54 13.33 23.11
N ASN A 244 7.52 13.93 22.43
CA ASN A 244 8.84 14.22 22.99
C ASN A 244 8.78 15.20 24.16
N GLN A 245 7.95 16.24 24.08
CA GLN A 245 7.73 17.18 25.18
C GLN A 245 7.14 16.47 26.42
N ALA A 246 6.26 15.50 26.19
CA ALA A 246 5.64 14.71 27.25
C ALA A 246 6.45 13.49 27.68
N LYS A 247 7.55 13.18 26.98
CA LYS A 247 8.39 11.98 27.16
C LYS A 247 7.60 10.67 27.01
N ILE A 248 6.68 10.60 26.05
CA ILE A 248 5.84 9.44 25.78
C ILE A 248 6.35 8.73 24.53
N PRO A 249 6.60 7.41 24.55
CA PRO A 249 7.01 6.66 23.38
C PRO A 249 5.86 6.55 22.36
N VAL A 250 6.22 6.68 21.05
CA VAL A 250 5.31 6.49 19.94
C VAL A 250 5.69 5.23 19.17
N TYR A 251 4.76 4.29 19.09
CA TYR A 251 4.85 3.10 18.27
C TYR A 251 4.09 3.31 16.98
N THR A 252 4.63 2.80 15.88
CA THR A 252 4.04 2.95 14.56
C THR A 252 3.89 1.59 13.86
N THR A 253 3.36 1.60 12.66
CA THR A 253 3.21 0.42 11.80
C THR A 253 4.00 0.55 10.50
N VAL A 254 4.84 1.60 10.41
CA VAL A 254 5.61 1.95 9.21
C VAL A 254 7.04 2.29 9.62
N ASP A 255 8.01 1.69 8.93
CA ASP A 255 9.44 1.84 9.23
C ASP A 255 9.96 3.28 9.01
N THR A 256 9.40 4.00 8.05
CA THR A 256 9.76 5.41 7.79
C THR A 256 9.42 6.30 8.97
N MET A 257 8.28 6.08 9.63
CA MET A 257 7.88 6.85 10.80
C MET A 257 8.80 6.58 12.02
N VAL A 258 9.46 5.41 12.09
CA VAL A 258 10.49 5.15 13.11
C VAL A 258 11.72 6.03 12.87
N LYS A 259 12.11 6.24 11.61
CA LYS A 259 13.20 7.17 11.24
C LYS A 259 12.86 8.62 11.59
N GLU A 260 11.59 8.98 11.50
CA GLU A 260 11.08 10.33 11.82
C GLU A 260 10.92 10.61 13.32
N GLY A 261 11.16 9.62 14.20
CA GLY A 261 11.12 9.81 15.65
C GLY A 261 10.19 8.89 16.40
N GLY A 262 9.51 7.96 15.75
CA GLY A 262 8.85 6.84 16.44
C GLY A 262 9.86 5.95 17.14
N LEU A 263 9.46 5.30 18.24
CA LEU A 263 10.32 4.40 19.00
C LEU A 263 10.55 3.08 18.26
N ALA A 264 9.48 2.47 17.79
CA ALA A 264 9.51 1.16 17.16
C ALA A 264 8.28 0.90 16.28
N SER A 265 8.44 -0.03 15.34
CA SER A 265 7.36 -0.59 14.53
C SER A 265 7.58 -2.08 14.28
N VAL A 266 6.55 -2.79 13.84
CA VAL A 266 6.69 -4.05 13.11
C VAL A 266 6.14 -3.79 11.72
N ALA A 267 7.01 -3.67 10.72
CA ALA A 267 6.65 -3.13 9.42
C ALA A 267 7.24 -3.94 8.26
N GLN A 268 6.61 -3.80 7.09
CA GLN A 268 7.13 -4.22 5.80
C GLN A 268 7.97 -3.10 5.18
N ASN A 269 8.85 -3.47 4.25
CA ASN A 269 9.60 -2.51 3.45
C ASN A 269 8.70 -1.88 2.39
N GLN A 270 8.54 -0.56 2.43
CA GLN A 270 7.60 0.17 1.57
C GLN A 270 7.99 0.12 0.09
N TYR A 271 9.28 0.20 -0.23
CA TYR A 271 9.78 0.07 -1.60
C TYR A 271 9.48 -1.32 -2.19
N GLU A 272 9.67 -2.39 -1.42
CA GLU A 272 9.35 -3.75 -1.86
C GLU A 272 7.84 -3.98 -2.03
N LEU A 273 6.98 -3.34 -1.24
CA LEU A 273 5.53 -3.31 -1.47
C LEU A 273 5.20 -2.67 -2.84
N GLY A 274 5.89 -1.59 -3.18
CA GLY A 274 5.77 -0.97 -4.50
C GLY A 274 6.18 -1.92 -5.63
N LYS A 275 7.29 -2.65 -5.46
CA LYS A 275 7.74 -3.67 -6.42
C LYS A 275 6.72 -4.81 -6.58
N ALA A 276 6.11 -5.24 -5.47
CA ALA A 276 5.03 -6.24 -5.48
C ALA A 276 3.80 -5.74 -6.27
N THR A 277 3.43 -4.48 -6.05
CA THR A 277 2.36 -3.81 -6.79
C THR A 277 2.65 -3.77 -8.30
N ALA A 278 3.88 -3.41 -8.68
CA ALA A 278 4.31 -3.45 -10.08
C ALA A 278 4.19 -4.87 -10.67
N ARG A 279 4.60 -5.92 -9.94
CA ARG A 279 4.44 -7.31 -10.40
C ARG A 279 2.99 -7.66 -10.72
N SER A 280 2.05 -7.21 -9.88
CA SER A 280 0.60 -7.41 -10.12
C SER A 280 0.11 -6.63 -11.34
N ALA A 281 0.51 -5.37 -11.50
CA ALA A 281 0.21 -4.57 -12.68
C ALA A 281 0.76 -5.20 -13.96
N VAL A 282 2.01 -5.68 -13.97
CA VAL A 282 2.66 -6.33 -15.10
C VAL A 282 1.94 -7.59 -15.54
N LYS A 283 1.43 -8.42 -14.61
CA LYS A 283 0.61 -9.60 -14.95
C LYS A 283 -0.61 -9.21 -15.79
N VAL A 284 -1.30 -8.14 -15.39
CA VAL A 284 -2.48 -7.61 -16.08
C VAL A 284 -2.10 -6.99 -17.43
N LEU A 285 -1.05 -6.16 -17.49
CA LEU A 285 -0.53 -5.55 -18.71
C LEU A 285 -0.10 -6.60 -19.75
N LYS A 286 0.35 -7.77 -19.32
CA LYS A 286 0.65 -8.93 -20.19
C LYS A 286 -0.60 -9.74 -20.59
N GLY A 287 -1.81 -9.22 -20.32
CA GLY A 287 -3.08 -9.80 -20.76
C GLY A 287 -3.71 -10.81 -19.80
N LYS A 288 -3.17 -10.98 -18.58
CA LYS A 288 -3.83 -11.81 -17.59
C LYS A 288 -5.10 -11.11 -17.09
N LYS A 289 -6.22 -11.82 -17.04
CA LYS A 289 -7.48 -11.24 -16.54
C LYS A 289 -7.35 -10.95 -15.05
N VAL A 290 -7.90 -9.85 -14.57
CA VAL A 290 -7.83 -9.43 -13.15
C VAL A 290 -8.26 -10.54 -12.20
N LYS A 291 -9.38 -11.24 -12.50
CA LYS A 291 -9.89 -12.37 -11.70
C LYS A 291 -8.91 -13.55 -11.54
N ASP A 292 -7.93 -13.65 -12.44
CA ASP A 292 -6.91 -14.71 -12.46
C ASP A 292 -5.57 -14.23 -11.85
N VAL A 293 -5.57 -13.03 -11.27
CA VAL A 293 -4.44 -12.45 -10.53
C VAL A 293 -4.86 -12.31 -9.06
N PRO A 294 -4.54 -13.29 -8.20
CA PRO A 294 -4.78 -13.18 -6.75
C PRO A 294 -4.13 -11.92 -6.17
N VAL A 295 -4.72 -11.38 -5.12
CA VAL A 295 -4.09 -10.32 -4.34
C VAL A 295 -2.81 -10.87 -3.72
N ASP A 296 -1.70 -10.17 -3.92
CA ASP A 296 -0.39 -10.50 -3.33
C ASP A 296 -0.40 -10.02 -1.88
N VAL A 297 -0.56 -10.97 -0.94
CA VAL A 297 -0.66 -10.66 0.49
C VAL A 297 0.71 -10.74 1.13
N ILE A 298 1.14 -9.63 1.72
CA ILE A 298 2.36 -9.51 2.50
C ILE A 298 1.93 -9.23 3.94
N ASP A 299 2.13 -10.22 4.81
CA ASP A 299 1.65 -10.24 6.20
C ASP A 299 2.77 -10.49 7.22
N ASP A 300 4.00 -10.63 6.75
CA ASP A 300 5.21 -10.62 7.57
C ASP A 300 5.63 -9.18 7.91
N GLY A 301 6.46 -9.02 8.92
CA GLY A 301 7.00 -7.74 9.31
C GLY A 301 8.25 -7.90 10.15
N THR A 302 9.20 -7.00 9.98
CA THR A 302 10.43 -6.95 10.77
C THR A 302 10.30 -5.86 11.84
N PRO A 303 10.60 -6.14 13.11
CA PRO A 303 10.72 -5.10 14.11
C PRO A 303 11.78 -4.08 13.69
N THR A 304 11.45 -2.80 13.77
CA THR A 304 12.34 -1.69 13.43
C THR A 304 12.45 -0.76 14.64
N LEU A 305 13.65 -0.37 15.02
CA LEU A 305 13.93 0.36 16.25
C LEU A 305 14.64 1.69 15.99
N ASN A 306 14.27 2.69 16.79
CA ASN A 306 15.00 3.94 16.93
C ASN A 306 15.72 3.95 18.30
N LEU A 307 17.04 3.62 18.29
CA LEU A 307 17.81 3.53 19.53
C LEU A 307 18.06 4.90 20.16
N LYS A 308 18.05 5.98 19.37
CA LYS A 308 18.17 7.34 19.89
C LYS A 308 16.94 7.69 20.75
N VAL A 309 15.74 7.43 20.26
CA VAL A 309 14.50 7.64 21.01
C VAL A 309 14.45 6.75 22.26
N ALA A 310 14.88 5.48 22.14
CA ALA A 310 14.98 4.60 23.30
C ALA A 310 15.93 5.18 24.38
N GLN A 311 17.07 5.71 23.98
CA GLN A 311 18.04 6.36 24.86
C GLN A 311 17.44 7.61 25.53
N ASP A 312 16.80 8.49 24.77
CA ASP A 312 16.22 9.75 25.24
C ASP A 312 15.08 9.51 26.26
N LEU A 313 14.34 8.41 26.09
CA LEU A 313 13.25 8.00 26.96
C LEU A 313 13.67 7.05 28.10
N ASN A 314 14.98 6.69 28.18
CA ASN A 314 15.52 5.70 29.12
C ASN A 314 14.81 4.33 29.01
N ILE A 315 14.48 3.91 27.80
CA ILE A 315 13.87 2.61 27.50
C ILE A 315 14.97 1.61 27.19
N THR A 316 15.03 0.52 27.97
CA THR A 316 15.96 -0.59 27.74
C THR A 316 15.37 -1.51 26.67
N ILE A 317 16.13 -1.75 25.61
CA ILE A 317 15.76 -2.70 24.56
C ILE A 317 16.28 -4.10 24.97
N PRO A 318 15.40 -5.11 25.12
CA PRO A 318 15.82 -6.48 25.41
C PRO A 318 16.72 -7.05 24.28
N ASP A 319 17.71 -7.86 24.65
CA ASP A 319 18.69 -8.41 23.71
C ASP A 319 18.07 -9.27 22.60
N ASP A 320 17.01 -9.99 22.91
CA ASP A 320 16.27 -10.81 21.95
C ASP A 320 15.52 -9.95 20.93
N VAL A 321 14.92 -8.83 21.35
CA VAL A 321 14.31 -7.85 20.47
C VAL A 321 15.36 -7.19 19.58
N LEU A 322 16.48 -6.75 20.17
CA LEU A 322 17.54 -6.08 19.42
C LEU A 322 18.12 -6.97 18.31
N LYS A 323 18.31 -8.27 18.59
CA LYS A 323 18.85 -9.23 17.60
C LYS A 323 17.95 -9.51 16.42
N GLN A 324 16.64 -9.31 16.58
CA GLN A 324 15.63 -9.59 15.54
C GLN A 324 15.16 -8.34 14.80
N SER A 325 15.71 -7.17 15.16
CA SER A 325 15.24 -5.88 14.68
C SER A 325 16.21 -5.22 13.72
N ASP A 326 15.66 -4.49 12.78
CA ASP A 326 16.38 -3.51 11.99
C ASP A 326 16.56 -2.21 12.81
N ILE A 327 17.73 -1.59 12.69
CA ILE A 327 18.02 -0.35 13.38
C ILE A 327 17.82 0.82 12.41
N ALA A 328 16.73 1.54 12.56
CA ALA A 328 16.41 2.71 11.75
C ALA A 328 17.29 3.91 12.11
N VAL A 329 17.50 4.13 13.42
CA VAL A 329 18.33 5.21 13.96
C VAL A 329 19.18 4.66 15.10
N LYS A 330 20.50 4.92 15.06
CA LYS A 330 21.44 4.52 16.11
C LYS A 330 21.37 5.49 17.30
N ALA A 331 21.70 5.00 18.49
CA ALA A 331 21.90 5.84 19.66
C ALA A 331 23.11 6.79 19.48
N ASP A 332 23.09 7.92 20.15
CA ASP A 332 24.26 8.80 20.23
C ASP A 332 25.40 8.10 20.98
N LYS A 333 26.65 8.42 20.58
CA LYS A 333 27.85 7.87 21.22
C LYS A 333 28.08 8.48 22.58
#